data_8862109549e93a766770f9a3c6576173
#
_entry.id   8862109549e93a766770f9a3c6576173
#
_cell.length_a   1.000
_cell.length_b   1.000
_cell.length_c   1.000
_cell.angle_alpha   90.00
_cell.angle_beta   90.00
_cell.angle_gamma   90.00
#
_symmetry.space_group_name_H-M   'P 1'
#
loop_
_entity.id
_entity.type
_entity.pdbx_description
1 polymer ?
#
loop_
_entity_poly.entity_id
_entity_poly.type
_entity_poly.pdbx_seq_one_letter_code
_entity_poly.pdbx_strand_id
1 'polypeptide(L)'
;MSEAVVENLDIRSQVSTEEWAIRQDLAAAYRLIAHYGWDDMVFTHLSARVPGPHDHFLLNPYGFQFSEVTASNLVKVDLNGNVVLNNGFEVNAAGFTIHSAVHMARHDAFAVMHVHTDACLLYTSPSPRDRG
;
A
#
# COMPACT_ATOMS: atom_id res chain seq x y z
N MET A 1 -22.51 -6.93 10.99
CA MET A 1 -22.21 -5.55 10.61
C MET A 1 -23.03 -5.21 9.40
N SER A 2 -23.84 -4.24 9.55
CA SER A 2 -24.76 -3.90 8.47
C SER A 2 -24.04 -3.16 7.34
N GLU A 3 -24.50 -3.38 6.13
CA GLU A 3 -24.12 -2.65 4.93
C GLU A 3 -24.16 -1.11 5.12
N ALA A 4 -24.96 -0.63 6.07
CA ALA A 4 -25.13 0.78 6.39
C ALA A 4 -23.83 1.48 6.87
N VAL A 5 -22.83 0.74 7.35
CA VAL A 5 -21.54 1.32 7.76
C VAL A 5 -20.63 1.54 6.56
N VAL A 6 -20.78 0.75 5.52
CA VAL A 6 -20.01 0.87 4.27
C VAL A 6 -20.57 1.99 3.39
N GLU A 7 -21.88 2.22 3.43
CA GLU A 7 -22.55 3.21 2.60
C GLU A 7 -22.24 4.68 2.94
N ASN A 8 -21.73 4.94 4.15
CA ASN A 8 -21.51 6.31 4.63
C ASN A 8 -20.05 6.78 4.64
N LEU A 9 -19.11 5.98 4.17
CA LEU A 9 -17.72 6.36 4.15
C LEU A 9 -17.34 6.97 2.79
N ASP A 10 -17.84 8.17 2.51
CA ASP A 10 -17.33 8.96 1.40
C ASP A 10 -15.92 9.47 1.75
N ILE A 11 -14.93 8.62 1.49
CA ILE A 11 -13.52 8.92 1.74
C ILE A 11 -13.08 10.15 0.95
N ARG A 12 -13.64 10.34 -0.24
CA ARG A 12 -13.30 11.51 -1.08
C ARG A 12 -13.57 12.83 -0.39
N SER A 13 -14.67 12.93 0.36
CA SER A 13 -15.03 14.16 1.08
C SER A 13 -14.21 14.39 2.35
N GLN A 14 -13.55 13.37 2.86
CA GLN A 14 -12.80 13.40 4.13
C GLN A 14 -11.30 13.66 3.94
N VAL A 15 -10.82 13.73 2.72
CA VAL A 15 -9.40 13.91 2.40
C VAL A 15 -9.18 15.14 1.53
N SER A 16 -7.95 15.65 1.56
CA SER A 16 -7.56 16.77 0.69
C SER A 16 -7.55 16.38 -0.78
N THR A 17 -7.59 17.36 -1.64
CA THR A 17 -7.46 17.13 -3.09
C THR A 17 -6.12 16.48 -3.45
N GLU A 18 -5.06 16.89 -2.75
CA GLU A 18 -3.71 16.35 -2.92
C GLU A 18 -3.65 14.88 -2.49
N GLU A 19 -4.22 14.55 -1.33
CA GLU A 19 -4.29 13.15 -0.88
C GLU A 19 -5.11 12.30 -1.85
N TRP A 20 -6.24 12.83 -2.34
CA TRP A 20 -7.07 12.10 -3.28
C TRP A 20 -6.34 11.78 -4.59
N ALA A 21 -5.55 12.70 -5.10
CA ALA A 21 -4.71 12.46 -6.28
C ALA A 21 -3.68 11.34 -6.02
N ILE A 22 -3.03 11.35 -4.87
CA ILE A 22 -2.10 10.26 -4.49
C ILE A 22 -2.83 8.92 -4.36
N ARG A 23 -4.03 8.90 -3.80
CA ARG A 23 -4.86 7.68 -3.73
C ARG A 23 -5.19 7.12 -5.11
N GLN A 24 -5.54 7.99 -6.05
CA GLN A 24 -5.81 7.58 -7.42
C GLN A 24 -4.57 7.01 -8.11
N ASP A 25 -3.44 7.68 -7.98
CA ASP A 25 -2.18 7.24 -8.57
C ASP A 25 -1.71 5.90 -7.96
N LEU A 26 -1.80 5.76 -6.65
CA LEU A 26 -1.41 4.52 -5.97
C LEU A 26 -2.34 3.36 -6.35
N ALA A 27 -3.64 3.59 -6.43
CA ALA A 27 -4.59 2.57 -6.87
C ALA A 27 -4.33 2.15 -8.33
N ALA A 28 -4.01 3.11 -9.19
CA ALA A 28 -3.60 2.83 -10.57
C ALA A 28 -2.32 2.00 -10.63
N ALA A 29 -1.32 2.30 -9.79
CA ALA A 29 -0.09 1.54 -9.69
C ALA A 29 -0.36 0.09 -9.27
N TYR A 30 -1.20 -0.15 -8.26
CA TYR A 30 -1.61 -1.50 -7.86
C TYR A 30 -2.23 -2.28 -9.02
N ARG A 31 -3.12 -1.65 -9.77
CA ARG A 31 -3.79 -2.29 -10.92
C ARG A 31 -2.84 -2.58 -12.07
N LEU A 32 -1.86 -1.70 -12.31
CA LEU A 32 -0.81 -1.94 -13.30
C LEU A 32 0.08 -3.12 -12.91
N ILE A 33 0.46 -3.23 -11.64
CA ILE A 33 1.24 -4.36 -11.14
C ILE A 33 0.46 -5.67 -11.34
N ALA A 34 -0.84 -5.67 -11.03
CA ALA A 34 -1.70 -6.83 -11.28
C ALA A 34 -1.79 -7.16 -12.77
N HIS A 35 -1.90 -6.15 -13.63
CA HIS A 35 -1.94 -6.34 -15.08
C HIS A 35 -0.67 -7.01 -15.62
N TYR A 36 0.49 -6.63 -15.10
CA TYR A 36 1.77 -7.24 -15.49
C TYR A 36 2.07 -8.56 -14.78
N GLY A 37 1.24 -8.98 -13.81
CA GLY A 37 1.44 -10.20 -13.07
C GLY A 37 2.62 -10.16 -12.10
N TRP A 38 2.94 -8.99 -11.55
CA TRP A 38 4.06 -8.79 -10.62
C TRP A 38 3.63 -8.82 -9.15
N ASP A 39 2.35 -8.99 -8.89
CA ASP A 39 1.80 -9.20 -7.55
C ASP A 39 1.94 -10.66 -7.12
N ASP A 40 1.95 -10.87 -5.81
CA ASP A 40 2.01 -12.19 -5.20
C ASP A 40 1.16 -12.20 -3.93
N MET A 41 -0.15 -12.30 -4.10
CA MET A 41 -1.14 -12.34 -3.04
C MET A 41 -0.90 -11.25 -1.97
N VAL A 42 -0.67 -11.66 -0.72
CA VAL A 42 -0.42 -10.74 0.41
C VAL A 42 1.06 -10.43 0.63
N PHE A 43 1.94 -10.97 -0.19
CA PHE A 43 3.40 -10.85 -0.04
C PHE A 43 4.00 -9.64 -0.77
N THR A 44 3.20 -8.93 -1.54
CA THR A 44 3.60 -7.72 -2.26
C THR A 44 2.75 -6.55 -1.82
N HIS A 45 3.32 -5.35 -1.81
CA HIS A 45 2.65 -4.13 -1.38
C HIS A 45 3.34 -2.88 -1.92
N LEU A 46 2.55 -1.84 -2.14
CA LEU A 46 3.02 -0.52 -2.49
C LEU A 46 2.51 0.47 -1.44
N SER A 47 3.30 1.49 -1.15
CA SER A 47 2.85 2.58 -0.31
C SER A 47 3.20 3.92 -0.92
N ALA A 48 2.45 4.94 -0.54
CA ALA A 48 2.72 6.32 -0.90
C ALA A 48 2.52 7.22 0.31
N ARG A 49 3.43 8.18 0.48
CA ARG A 49 3.35 9.18 1.53
C ARG A 49 2.20 10.15 1.25
N VAL A 50 1.44 10.47 2.29
CA VAL A 50 0.39 11.47 2.19
C VAL A 50 0.99 12.86 2.34
N PRO A 51 0.66 13.83 1.47
CA PRO A 51 1.08 15.21 1.65
C PRO A 51 0.51 15.81 2.93
N GLY A 52 1.30 16.66 3.58
CA GLY A 52 0.88 17.37 4.77
C GLY A 52 1.93 17.35 5.89
N PRO A 53 1.62 17.95 7.05
CA PRO A 53 2.58 18.10 8.15
C PRO A 53 2.80 16.80 8.94
N HIS A 54 1.96 15.80 8.76
CA HIS A 54 2.02 14.53 9.47
C HIS A 54 2.65 13.43 8.60
N ASP A 55 3.41 12.55 9.23
CA ASP A 55 3.99 11.39 8.56
C ASP A 55 2.96 10.27 8.45
N HIS A 56 2.05 10.42 7.48
CA HIS A 56 1.07 9.40 7.14
C HIS A 56 1.39 8.79 5.78
N PHE A 57 1.02 7.53 5.58
CA PHE A 57 1.15 6.87 4.29
C PHE A 57 -0.01 5.92 4.02
N LEU A 58 -0.18 5.58 2.76
CA LEU A 58 -1.27 4.74 2.26
C LEU A 58 -0.73 3.36 1.92
N LEU A 59 -1.50 2.33 2.27
CA LEU A 59 -1.26 0.94 1.92
C LEU A 59 -2.55 0.29 1.41
N ASN A 60 -2.41 -0.83 0.71
CA ASN A 60 -3.56 -1.63 0.31
C ASN A 60 -4.27 -2.26 1.51
N PRO A 61 -5.58 -2.45 1.43
CA PRO A 61 -6.33 -3.16 2.46
C PRO A 61 -5.88 -4.62 2.53
N TYR A 62 -5.75 -5.15 3.75
CA TYR A 62 -5.36 -6.53 3.98
C TYR A 62 -6.36 -7.51 3.36
N GLY A 63 -5.84 -8.52 2.69
CA GLY A 63 -6.64 -9.58 2.07
C GLY A 63 -7.21 -9.24 0.69
N PHE A 64 -6.98 -8.02 0.19
CA PHE A 64 -7.42 -7.62 -1.15
C PHE A 64 -6.35 -7.96 -2.19
N GLN A 65 -6.83 -8.41 -3.35
CA GLN A 65 -5.96 -8.51 -4.52
C GLN A 65 -5.63 -7.12 -5.06
N PHE A 66 -4.49 -6.98 -5.72
CA PHE A 66 -4.09 -5.70 -6.31
C PHE A 66 -5.11 -5.14 -7.31
N SER A 67 -5.78 -6.02 -8.05
CA SER A 67 -6.85 -5.64 -8.98
C SER A 67 -8.10 -5.06 -8.30
N GLU A 68 -8.26 -5.31 -7.00
CA GLU A 68 -9.41 -4.83 -6.21
C GLU A 68 -9.13 -3.50 -5.48
N VAL A 69 -7.89 -3.02 -5.54
CA VAL A 69 -7.51 -1.77 -4.88
C VAL A 69 -8.11 -0.57 -5.59
N THR A 70 -8.72 0.31 -4.80
CA THR A 70 -9.33 1.57 -5.26
C THR A 70 -8.81 2.75 -4.43
N ALA A 71 -9.00 3.95 -4.91
CA ALA A 71 -8.64 5.16 -4.16
C ALA A 71 -9.34 5.23 -2.79
N SER A 72 -10.57 4.70 -2.70
CA SER A 72 -11.38 4.73 -1.47
C SER A 72 -11.00 3.66 -0.46
N ASN A 73 -10.55 2.48 -0.90
CA ASN A 73 -10.25 1.39 0.02
C ASN A 73 -8.80 1.38 0.52
N LEU A 74 -7.92 2.19 -0.05
CA LEU A 74 -6.57 2.38 0.51
C LEU A 74 -6.64 2.84 1.96
N VAL A 75 -5.82 2.22 2.81
CA VAL A 75 -5.79 2.48 4.25
C VAL A 75 -4.71 3.51 4.57
N LYS A 76 -5.07 4.54 5.32
CA LYS A 76 -4.16 5.59 5.77
C LYS A 76 -3.68 5.27 7.18
N VAL A 77 -2.38 5.20 7.35
CA VAL A 77 -1.74 4.86 8.63
C VAL A 77 -0.67 5.88 9.01
N ASP A 78 -0.38 5.97 10.31
CA ASP A 78 0.76 6.69 10.81
C ASP A 78 2.02 5.80 10.89
N LEU A 79 3.14 6.35 11.32
CA LEU A 79 4.40 5.60 11.46
C LEU A 79 4.38 4.54 12.57
N ASN A 80 3.38 4.56 13.44
CA ASN A 80 3.21 3.57 14.50
C ASN A 80 2.23 2.45 14.13
N GLY A 81 1.63 2.51 12.96
CA GLY A 81 0.67 1.52 12.47
C GLY A 81 -0.77 1.79 12.85
N ASN A 82 -1.07 2.95 13.42
CA ASN A 82 -2.45 3.31 13.71
C ASN A 82 -3.17 3.74 12.44
N VAL A 83 -4.38 3.23 12.25
CA VAL A 83 -5.26 3.71 11.18
C VAL A 83 -5.72 5.11 11.51
N VAL A 84 -5.38 6.07 10.65
CA VAL A 84 -5.66 7.50 10.87
C VAL A 84 -7.02 7.89 10.34
N LEU A 85 -7.44 7.25 9.25
CA LEU A 85 -8.75 7.49 8.64
C LEU A 85 -9.48 6.16 8.54
N ASN A 86 -10.53 6.00 9.32
CA ASN A 86 -11.30 4.76 9.32
C ASN A 86 -12.13 4.65 8.03
N ASN A 87 -11.83 3.65 7.25
CA ASN A 87 -12.60 3.27 6.06
C ASN A 87 -13.08 1.80 6.13
N GLY A 88 -13.01 1.19 7.31
CA GLY A 88 -13.46 -0.19 7.52
C GLY A 88 -12.44 -1.27 7.20
N PHE A 89 -11.23 -0.89 6.79
CA PHE A 89 -10.18 -1.82 6.39
C PHE A 89 -8.96 -1.73 7.29
N GLU A 90 -8.18 -2.80 7.29
CA GLU A 90 -6.91 -2.91 8.03
C GLU A 90 -5.75 -3.13 7.07
N VAL A 91 -4.53 -2.94 7.54
CA VAL A 91 -3.31 -3.21 6.77
C VAL A 91 -2.65 -4.52 7.19
N ASN A 92 -1.87 -5.10 6.29
CA ASN A 92 -0.99 -6.20 6.61
C ASN A 92 0.15 -5.72 7.50
N ALA A 93 0.29 -6.29 8.70
CA ALA A 93 1.33 -5.91 9.65
C ALA A 93 2.76 -6.06 9.08
N ALA A 94 3.00 -7.09 8.28
CA ALA A 94 4.31 -7.29 7.64
C ALA A 94 4.60 -6.19 6.61
N GLY A 95 3.64 -5.86 5.78
CA GLY A 95 3.75 -4.75 4.83
C GLY A 95 3.97 -3.42 5.54
N PHE A 96 3.20 -3.16 6.59
CA PHE A 96 3.39 -1.97 7.41
C PHE A 96 4.82 -1.86 7.94
N THR A 97 5.36 -2.93 8.54
CA THR A 97 6.70 -2.92 9.15
C THR A 97 7.79 -2.54 8.14
N ILE A 98 7.76 -3.11 6.96
CA ILE A 98 8.75 -2.84 5.90
C ILE A 98 8.61 -1.39 5.40
N HIS A 99 7.40 -0.99 5.05
CA HIS A 99 7.15 0.32 4.46
C HIS A 99 7.37 1.46 5.45
N SER A 100 6.93 1.32 6.70
CA SER A 100 7.16 2.32 7.74
C SER A 100 8.65 2.53 8.01
N ALA A 101 9.44 1.47 8.04
CA ALA A 101 10.88 1.56 8.23
C ALA A 101 11.55 2.39 7.12
N VAL A 102 11.16 2.19 5.86
CA VAL A 102 11.68 2.96 4.74
C VAL A 102 11.22 4.43 4.83
N HIS A 103 9.93 4.67 5.09
CA HIS A 103 9.40 6.03 5.21
C HIS A 103 10.02 6.80 6.38
N MET A 104 10.35 6.13 7.49
CA MET A 104 11.07 6.75 8.62
C MET A 104 12.52 7.07 8.27
N ALA A 105 13.21 6.16 7.59
CA ALA A 105 14.62 6.31 7.26
C ALA A 105 14.89 7.26 6.10
N ARG A 106 13.93 7.41 5.20
CA ARG A 106 14.08 8.17 3.95
C ARG A 106 12.90 9.12 3.77
N HIS A 107 13.05 10.35 4.25
CA HIS A 107 12.01 11.39 4.09
C HIS A 107 11.79 11.80 2.63
N ASP A 108 12.77 11.56 1.76
CA ASP A 108 12.71 11.79 0.33
C ASP A 108 12.06 10.62 -0.45
N ALA A 109 11.78 9.49 0.21
CA ALA A 109 11.04 8.40 -0.40
C ALA A 109 9.52 8.67 -0.28
N PHE A 110 8.92 9.17 -1.37
CA PHE A 110 7.50 9.44 -1.42
C PHE A 110 6.65 8.20 -1.67
N ALA A 111 7.23 7.19 -2.32
CA ALA A 111 6.60 5.91 -2.56
C ALA A 111 7.60 4.77 -2.33
N VAL A 112 7.09 3.63 -1.89
CA VAL A 112 7.86 2.40 -1.71
C VAL A 112 7.13 1.27 -2.41
N MET A 113 7.84 0.49 -3.21
CA MET A 113 7.26 -0.59 -3.99
C MET A 113 7.98 -1.91 -3.69
N HIS A 114 7.21 -2.93 -3.34
CA HIS A 114 7.67 -4.30 -3.19
C HIS A 114 6.83 -5.20 -4.10
N VAL A 115 7.46 -5.75 -5.11
CA VAL A 115 6.81 -6.63 -6.11
C VAL A 115 7.65 -7.88 -6.35
N HIS A 116 7.02 -8.90 -6.89
CA HIS A 116 7.68 -10.16 -7.26
C HIS A 116 7.62 -10.34 -8.77
N THR A 117 8.71 -10.01 -9.45
CA THR A 117 8.88 -10.32 -10.87
C THR A 117 9.76 -11.55 -11.03
N ASP A 118 9.46 -12.42 -11.99
CA ASP A 118 10.26 -13.61 -12.23
C ASP A 118 11.73 -13.26 -12.50
N ALA A 119 11.98 -12.27 -13.32
CA ALA A 119 13.32 -11.82 -13.65
C ALA A 119 14.10 -11.34 -12.42
N CYS A 120 13.46 -10.56 -11.55
CA CYS A 120 14.08 -10.04 -10.32
C CYS A 120 14.35 -11.16 -9.32
N LEU A 121 13.39 -12.07 -9.11
CA LEU A 121 13.53 -13.18 -8.19
C LEU A 121 14.63 -14.15 -8.64
N LEU A 122 14.73 -14.44 -9.92
CA LEU A 122 15.77 -15.29 -10.48
C LEU A 122 17.17 -14.67 -10.34
N TYR A 123 17.28 -13.34 -10.45
CA TYR A 123 18.54 -12.63 -10.33
C TYR A 123 19.01 -12.47 -8.89
N THR A 124 18.07 -12.20 -7.97
CA THR A 124 18.40 -11.85 -6.57
C THR A 124 18.35 -13.04 -5.61
N SER A 125 17.64 -14.11 -5.97
CA SER A 125 17.58 -15.30 -5.13
C SER A 125 18.91 -16.05 -5.15
N PRO A 126 19.42 -16.53 -4.00
CA PRO A 126 20.65 -17.33 -3.98
C PRO A 126 20.46 -18.61 -4.78
N SER A 127 21.40 -18.88 -5.70
CA SER A 127 21.41 -20.16 -6.38
C SER A 127 21.86 -21.27 -5.44
N PRO A 128 21.59 -22.55 -5.76
CA PRO A 128 22.13 -23.66 -4.96
C PRO A 128 23.65 -23.67 -4.83
N ARG A 129 24.35 -23.03 -5.78
CA ARG A 129 25.82 -22.88 -5.74
C ARG A 129 26.28 -21.86 -4.70
N ASP A 130 25.44 -20.85 -4.39
CA ASP A 130 25.75 -19.79 -3.44
C ASP A 130 25.47 -20.20 -1.99
N ARG A 131 24.90 -21.38 -1.79
CA ARG A 131 24.58 -21.96 -0.49
C ARG A 131 25.65 -22.95 -0.01
N GLY A 132 26.83 -22.72 -0.42
CA GLY A 132 27.97 -23.60 -0.10
C GLY A 132 28.19 -23.92 1.36
#